data_2f6df135f535821ff56e930e679ec546
#
_entry.id   2f6df135f535821ff56e930e679ec546
#
_cell.length_a   1.000
_cell.length_b   1.000
_cell.length_c   1.000
_cell.angle_alpha   90.00
_cell.angle_beta   90.00
_cell.angle_gamma   90.00
#
_symmetry.space_group_name_H-M   'P 1'
#
loop_
_entity.id
_entity.type
_entity.pdbx_description
1 polymer ?
#
loop_
_entity_poly.entity_id
_entity_poly.type
_entity_poly.pdbx_seq_one_letter_code
_entity_poly.pdbx_strand_id
1 'polypeptide(L)'
;TGFVCGIEGAGNNVFDSIKLSINKYLENNSGSVIDFHLLKDAADRHCDSVENDINTQTPIPLYCGLMGTMAGVILGLVPLILSGALTYLLGGELSDGITKEEMDNLAASGINELLAGVAWAMAASICGILLTTINSLLFKSCKLKEERGKSSFLAWMQSRLLPELPSDTSDALNRLVRNLNSFNSTFAGNTAELKSTLIKVNSAYKIQS
;
A
#
# COMPACT_ATOMS: atom_id res chain seq x y z
N THR A 1 9.62 13.79 -27.24
CA THR A 1 9.00 13.48 -25.92
C THR A 1 7.95 12.42 -26.14
N GLY A 2 8.25 11.18 -25.74
CA GLY A 2 7.29 10.09 -25.81
C GLY A 2 6.36 10.14 -24.59
N PHE A 3 5.06 9.98 -24.81
CA PHE A 3 4.07 9.81 -23.75
C PHE A 3 3.55 8.38 -23.78
N VAL A 4 3.27 7.83 -22.59
CA VAL A 4 2.55 6.56 -22.47
C VAL A 4 1.08 6.84 -22.77
N CYS A 5 0.65 6.54 -23.98
CA CYS A 5 -0.77 6.57 -24.37
C CYS A 5 -1.43 5.28 -23.93
N GLY A 6 -2.67 5.31 -23.44
CA GLY A 6 -3.35 4.18 -22.81
C GLY A 6 -3.21 2.83 -23.52
N ILE A 7 -3.44 1.76 -22.76
CA ILE A 7 -3.58 0.39 -23.26
C ILE A 7 -5.07 0.15 -23.45
N GLU A 8 -5.48 -0.29 -24.64
CA GLU A 8 -6.87 -0.66 -24.91
C GLU A 8 -7.34 -1.75 -23.92
N GLY A 9 -8.47 -1.52 -23.26
CA GLY A 9 -9.10 -2.46 -22.34
C GLY A 9 -8.78 -2.29 -20.86
N ALA A 10 -7.93 -1.35 -20.47
CA ALA A 10 -7.59 -1.09 -19.05
C ALA A 10 -8.28 0.19 -18.55
N GLY A 11 -9.58 0.14 -18.37
CA GLY A 11 -10.33 1.19 -17.65
C GLY A 11 -10.24 1.00 -16.13
N ASN A 12 -9.07 1.20 -15.54
CA ASN A 12 -8.88 1.09 -14.09
C ASN A 12 -8.25 2.39 -13.58
N ASN A 13 -8.88 3.01 -12.56
CA ASN A 13 -8.42 4.25 -11.94
C ASN A 13 -6.96 4.18 -11.45
N VAL A 14 -6.52 3.02 -10.99
CA VAL A 14 -5.13 2.79 -10.52
C VAL A 14 -4.16 2.91 -11.69
N PHE A 15 -4.48 2.27 -12.82
CA PHE A 15 -3.64 2.32 -14.01
C PHE A 15 -3.59 3.73 -14.61
N ASP A 16 -4.70 4.45 -14.61
CA ASP A 16 -4.74 5.84 -15.07
C ASP A 16 -3.90 6.76 -14.18
N SER A 17 -3.89 6.52 -12.87
CA SER A 17 -3.05 7.26 -11.91
C SER A 17 -1.56 6.96 -12.12
N ILE A 18 -1.20 5.70 -12.35
CA ILE A 18 0.17 5.28 -12.69
C ILE A 18 0.63 5.94 -13.99
N LYS A 19 -0.21 5.88 -15.05
CA LYS A 19 0.05 6.50 -16.35
C LYS A 19 0.27 8.01 -16.22
N LEU A 20 -0.60 8.69 -15.46
CA LEU A 20 -0.47 10.12 -15.21
C LEU A 20 0.84 10.46 -14.51
N SER A 21 1.20 9.70 -13.48
CA SER A 21 2.44 9.89 -12.71
C SER A 21 3.68 9.66 -13.57
N ILE A 22 3.68 8.61 -14.40
CA ILE A 22 4.76 8.32 -15.35
C ILE A 22 4.88 9.44 -16.40
N ASN A 23 3.78 9.86 -17.01
CA ASN A 23 3.80 10.91 -18.02
C ASN A 23 4.28 12.24 -17.44
N LYS A 24 3.86 12.60 -16.24
CA LYS A 24 4.32 13.79 -15.52
C LYS A 24 5.82 13.71 -15.21
N TYR A 25 6.32 12.53 -14.83
CA TYR A 25 7.75 12.33 -14.64
C TYR A 25 8.54 12.48 -15.95
N LEU A 26 8.05 11.88 -17.05
CA LEU A 26 8.67 12.00 -18.38
C LEU A 26 8.67 13.44 -18.89
N GLU A 27 7.59 14.19 -18.65
CA GLU A 27 7.48 15.61 -19.03
C GLU A 27 8.48 16.48 -18.25
N ASN A 28 8.55 16.31 -16.94
CA ASN A 28 9.44 17.09 -16.08
C ASN A 28 10.93 16.76 -16.30
N ASN A 29 11.24 15.56 -16.80
CA ASN A 29 12.60 15.09 -17.05
C ASN A 29 12.90 14.95 -18.56
N SER A 30 12.17 15.67 -19.40
CA SER A 30 12.41 15.67 -20.85
C SER A 30 13.83 16.13 -21.17
N GLY A 31 14.67 15.21 -21.71
CA GLY A 31 16.08 15.46 -22.01
C GLY A 31 17.07 15.08 -20.89
N SER A 32 16.59 14.56 -19.77
CA SER A 32 17.39 13.97 -18.69
C SER A 32 17.32 12.46 -18.73
N VAL A 33 18.26 11.83 -18.01
CA VAL A 33 18.27 10.37 -17.79
C VAL A 33 17.02 9.95 -17.07
N ILE A 34 16.34 8.98 -17.62
CA ILE A 34 15.18 8.40 -17.00
C ILE A 34 15.62 7.22 -16.13
N ASP A 35 15.40 7.35 -14.83
CA ASP A 35 15.69 6.30 -13.88
C ASP A 35 14.50 5.33 -13.80
N PHE A 36 14.75 4.08 -14.21
CA PHE A 36 13.77 2.99 -14.12
C PHE A 36 13.31 2.74 -12.68
N HIS A 37 14.19 2.92 -11.71
CA HIS A 37 13.83 2.72 -10.30
C HIS A 37 12.77 3.71 -9.83
N LEU A 38 12.83 4.96 -10.27
CA LEU A 38 11.83 5.97 -9.93
C LEU A 38 10.47 5.67 -10.61
N LEU A 39 10.49 5.18 -11.84
CA LEU A 39 9.26 4.75 -12.53
C LEU A 39 8.63 3.54 -11.86
N LYS A 40 9.44 2.56 -11.49
CA LYS A 40 9.02 1.39 -10.72
C LYS A 40 8.44 1.81 -9.38
N ASP A 41 9.13 2.67 -8.64
CA ASP A 41 8.70 3.15 -7.32
C ASP A 41 7.37 3.94 -7.38
N ALA A 42 7.15 4.68 -8.45
CA ALA A 42 5.86 5.34 -8.68
C ALA A 42 4.72 4.33 -8.90
N ALA A 43 4.95 3.27 -9.69
CA ALA A 43 3.97 2.21 -9.89
C ALA A 43 3.73 1.41 -8.60
N ASP A 44 4.79 1.06 -7.87
CA ASP A 44 4.73 0.33 -6.60
C ASP A 44 3.90 1.10 -5.57
N ARG A 45 4.15 2.40 -5.38
CA ARG A 45 3.39 3.24 -4.43
C ARG A 45 1.89 3.31 -4.72
N HIS A 46 1.50 3.37 -5.98
CA HIS A 46 0.07 3.39 -6.32
C HIS A 46 -0.59 2.04 -6.05
N CYS A 47 0.04 0.92 -6.38
CA CYS A 47 -0.44 -0.41 -6.08
C CYS A 47 -0.50 -0.66 -4.56
N ASP A 48 0.57 -0.37 -3.85
CA ASP A 48 0.67 -0.57 -2.39
C ASP A 48 -0.36 0.30 -1.63
N SER A 49 -0.65 1.51 -2.09
CA SER A 49 -1.69 2.36 -1.49
C SER A 49 -3.07 1.72 -1.57
N VAL A 50 -3.45 1.21 -2.76
CA VAL A 50 -4.74 0.54 -2.95
C VAL A 50 -4.80 -0.79 -2.19
N GLU A 51 -3.71 -1.56 -2.19
CA GLU A 51 -3.61 -2.79 -1.41
C GLU A 51 -3.81 -2.52 0.08
N ASN A 52 -3.17 -1.48 0.62
CA ASN A 52 -3.28 -1.12 2.03
C ASN A 52 -4.71 -0.67 2.39
N ASP A 53 -5.37 0.10 1.54
CA ASP A 53 -6.76 0.52 1.73
C ASP A 53 -7.71 -0.68 1.80
N ILE A 54 -7.56 -1.65 0.90
CA ILE A 54 -8.38 -2.87 0.88
C ILE A 54 -8.05 -3.75 2.08
N ASN A 55 -6.78 -3.91 2.41
CA ASN A 55 -6.34 -4.74 3.54
C ASN A 55 -6.88 -4.22 4.88
N THR A 56 -6.95 -2.90 5.04
CA THR A 56 -7.54 -2.25 6.22
C THR A 56 -9.04 -2.52 6.34
N GLN A 57 -9.75 -2.71 5.22
CA GLN A 57 -11.19 -2.98 5.20
C GLN A 57 -11.53 -4.47 5.35
N THR A 58 -10.58 -5.35 5.13
CA THR A 58 -10.77 -6.83 5.20
C THR A 58 -11.36 -7.32 6.52
N PRO A 59 -11.01 -6.80 7.71
CA PRO A 59 -11.56 -7.27 8.99
C PRO A 59 -12.93 -6.66 9.35
N ILE A 60 -13.48 -5.73 8.58
CA ILE A 60 -14.77 -5.07 8.87
C ILE A 60 -15.92 -6.06 9.13
N PRO A 61 -16.12 -7.14 8.33
CA PRO A 61 -17.18 -8.10 8.58
C PRO A 61 -17.04 -8.82 9.93
N LEU A 62 -15.80 -9.03 10.39
CA LEU A 62 -15.57 -9.61 11.72
C LEU A 62 -16.04 -8.67 12.84
N TYR A 63 -15.73 -7.37 12.72
CA TYR A 63 -16.20 -6.37 13.69
C TYR A 63 -17.72 -6.23 13.67
N CYS A 64 -18.36 -6.31 12.51
CA CYS A 64 -19.82 -6.36 12.41
C CYS A 64 -20.39 -7.60 13.08
N GLY A 65 -19.76 -8.78 12.95
CA GLY A 65 -20.14 -9.99 13.66
C GLY A 65 -20.04 -9.84 15.17
N LEU A 66 -18.94 -9.25 15.66
CA LEU A 66 -18.74 -8.98 17.09
C LEU A 66 -19.77 -7.98 17.64
N MET A 67 -20.04 -6.89 16.88
CA MET A 67 -21.08 -5.93 17.25
C MET A 67 -22.47 -6.59 17.28
N GLY A 68 -22.75 -7.48 16.33
CA GLY A 68 -23.98 -8.27 16.29
C GLY A 68 -24.14 -9.17 17.52
N THR A 69 -23.05 -9.78 18.03
CA THR A 69 -23.11 -10.58 19.26
C THR A 69 -23.46 -9.75 20.48
N MET A 70 -22.84 -8.59 20.63
CA MET A 70 -23.14 -7.66 21.73
C MET A 70 -24.58 -7.16 21.64
N ALA A 71 -25.05 -6.78 20.47
CA ALA A 71 -26.44 -6.34 20.26
C ALA A 71 -27.44 -7.47 20.57
N GLY A 72 -27.19 -8.70 20.14
CA GLY A 72 -28.05 -9.85 20.40
C GLY A 72 -28.20 -10.16 21.91
N VAL A 73 -27.09 -10.12 22.65
CA VAL A 73 -27.12 -10.29 24.11
C VAL A 73 -27.89 -9.17 24.80
N ILE A 74 -27.65 -7.90 24.40
CA ILE A 74 -28.36 -6.74 24.99
C ILE A 74 -29.86 -6.87 24.73
N LEU A 75 -30.27 -7.13 23.48
CA LEU A 75 -31.68 -7.27 23.10
C LEU A 75 -32.36 -8.43 23.83
N GLY A 76 -31.64 -9.54 24.10
CA GLY A 76 -32.16 -10.66 24.89
C GLY A 76 -32.30 -10.34 26.39
N LEU A 77 -31.44 -9.47 26.94
CA LEU A 77 -31.49 -9.07 28.34
C LEU A 77 -32.55 -8.00 28.63
N VAL A 78 -32.84 -7.10 27.68
CA VAL A 78 -33.76 -5.98 27.89
C VAL A 78 -35.14 -6.43 28.40
N PRO A 79 -35.82 -7.41 27.79
CA PRO A 79 -37.12 -7.90 28.29
C PRO A 79 -37.04 -8.47 29.71
N LEU A 80 -35.97 -9.20 30.01
CA LEU A 80 -35.74 -9.79 31.32
C LEU A 80 -35.56 -8.72 32.43
N ILE A 81 -34.93 -7.61 32.10
CA ILE A 81 -34.75 -6.48 33.02
C ILE A 81 -36.03 -5.68 33.16
N LEU A 82 -36.72 -5.39 32.06
CA LEU A 82 -37.97 -4.60 32.08
C LEU A 82 -39.12 -5.32 32.77
N SER A 83 -39.20 -6.63 32.69
CA SER A 83 -40.21 -7.44 33.39
C SER A 83 -39.96 -7.56 34.89
N GLY A 84 -38.81 -7.14 35.41
CA GLY A 84 -38.42 -7.37 36.80
C GLY A 84 -38.03 -8.83 37.12
N ALA A 85 -38.13 -9.70 36.13
CA ALA A 85 -37.82 -11.12 36.28
C ALA A 85 -36.35 -11.37 36.65
N LEU A 86 -35.44 -10.52 36.22
CA LEU A 86 -34.02 -10.58 36.61
C LEU A 86 -33.84 -10.38 38.11
N THR A 87 -34.54 -9.41 38.73
CA THR A 87 -34.48 -9.12 40.16
C THR A 87 -35.03 -10.30 40.96
N TYR A 88 -36.12 -10.91 40.50
CA TYR A 88 -36.71 -12.12 41.11
C TYR A 88 -35.77 -13.32 41.04
N LEU A 89 -35.17 -13.57 39.87
CA LEU A 89 -34.19 -14.66 39.67
C LEU A 89 -32.93 -14.50 40.53
N LEU A 90 -32.52 -13.27 40.82
CA LEU A 90 -31.39 -12.97 41.70
C LEU A 90 -31.74 -13.00 43.19
N GLY A 91 -32.95 -13.43 43.57
CA GLY A 91 -33.38 -13.58 44.95
C GLY A 91 -33.91 -12.26 45.57
N GLY A 92 -34.29 -11.28 44.73
CA GLY A 92 -34.98 -10.07 45.20
C GLY A 92 -36.43 -10.35 45.64
N GLU A 93 -36.97 -9.45 46.49
CA GLU A 93 -38.37 -9.54 46.93
C GLU A 93 -39.34 -9.30 45.76
N LEU A 94 -40.49 -10.01 45.80
CA LEU A 94 -41.56 -9.81 44.84
C LEU A 94 -42.09 -8.37 44.94
N SER A 95 -42.29 -7.75 43.78
CA SER A 95 -42.95 -6.46 43.68
C SER A 95 -44.40 -6.63 44.19
N ASP A 96 -44.88 -5.70 45.07
CA ASP A 96 -46.19 -5.74 45.66
C ASP A 96 -47.27 -5.86 44.57
N GLY A 97 -48.06 -6.95 44.63
CA GLY A 97 -49.24 -7.15 43.78
C GLY A 97 -49.11 -8.21 42.67
N ILE A 98 -47.99 -8.89 42.52
CA ILE A 98 -47.81 -9.94 41.51
C ILE A 98 -47.76 -11.30 42.22
N THR A 99 -48.53 -12.28 41.72
CA THR A 99 -48.53 -13.64 42.25
C THR A 99 -47.27 -14.40 41.81
N LYS A 100 -46.86 -15.41 42.64
CA LYS A 100 -45.68 -16.22 42.30
C LYS A 100 -45.81 -16.91 40.93
N GLU A 101 -47.00 -17.40 40.56
CA GLU A 101 -47.25 -18.03 39.26
C GLU A 101 -47.06 -17.06 38.08
N GLU A 102 -47.51 -15.83 38.25
CA GLU A 102 -47.30 -14.78 37.20
C GLU A 102 -45.84 -14.42 37.04
N MET A 103 -45.09 -14.34 38.14
CA MET A 103 -43.68 -14.06 38.12
C MET A 103 -42.85 -15.22 37.52
N ASP A 104 -43.20 -16.48 37.85
CA ASP A 104 -42.56 -17.65 37.24
C ASP A 104 -42.80 -17.71 35.72
N ASN A 105 -43.99 -17.35 35.26
CA ASN A 105 -44.31 -17.26 33.83
C ASN A 105 -43.54 -16.13 33.13
N LEU A 106 -43.44 -14.98 33.76
CA LEU A 106 -42.65 -13.84 33.28
C LEU A 106 -41.16 -14.17 33.24
N ALA A 107 -40.65 -14.86 34.26
CA ALA A 107 -39.25 -15.31 34.29
C ALA A 107 -38.95 -16.34 33.18
N ALA A 108 -39.87 -17.31 32.99
CA ALA A 108 -39.76 -18.32 31.93
C ALA A 108 -39.76 -17.64 30.50
N SER A 109 -40.67 -16.68 30.31
CA SER A 109 -40.71 -15.90 29.07
C SER A 109 -39.42 -15.11 28.86
N GLY A 110 -38.93 -14.40 29.88
CA GLY A 110 -37.70 -13.64 29.84
C GLY A 110 -36.46 -14.50 29.55
N ILE A 111 -36.39 -15.70 30.13
CA ILE A 111 -35.31 -16.67 29.85
C ILE A 111 -35.39 -17.14 28.39
N ASN A 112 -36.57 -17.36 27.85
CA ASN A 112 -36.76 -17.79 26.48
C ASN A 112 -36.32 -16.69 25.47
N GLU A 113 -36.62 -15.43 25.77
CA GLU A 113 -36.15 -14.28 24.97
C GLU A 113 -34.64 -14.09 25.07
N LEU A 114 -34.05 -14.32 26.26
CA LEU A 114 -32.62 -14.30 26.44
C LEU A 114 -31.93 -15.39 25.59
N LEU A 115 -32.48 -16.62 25.61
CA LEU A 115 -31.96 -17.73 24.79
C LEU A 115 -32.06 -17.42 23.30
N ALA A 116 -33.16 -16.80 22.85
CA ALA A 116 -33.33 -16.36 21.49
C ALA A 116 -32.27 -15.25 21.13
N GLY A 117 -32.04 -14.28 22.01
CA GLY A 117 -31.01 -13.25 21.85
C GLY A 117 -29.61 -13.82 21.71
N VAL A 118 -29.27 -14.80 22.56
CA VAL A 118 -27.99 -15.51 22.48
C VAL A 118 -27.87 -16.32 21.18
N ALA A 119 -28.95 -17.00 20.75
CA ALA A 119 -28.94 -17.71 19.46
C ALA A 119 -28.69 -16.79 18.28
N TRP A 120 -29.32 -15.61 18.24
CA TRP A 120 -29.05 -14.58 17.24
C TRP A 120 -27.63 -14.05 17.32
N ALA A 121 -27.08 -13.83 18.51
CA ALA A 121 -25.71 -13.42 18.73
C ALA A 121 -24.72 -14.45 18.16
N MET A 122 -24.95 -15.74 18.41
CA MET A 122 -24.11 -16.82 17.86
C MET A 122 -24.17 -16.86 16.33
N ALA A 123 -25.38 -16.75 15.76
CA ALA A 123 -25.56 -16.71 14.32
C ALA A 123 -24.83 -15.53 13.69
N ALA A 124 -24.90 -14.32 14.28
CA ALA A 124 -24.17 -13.14 13.82
C ALA A 124 -22.65 -13.34 13.85
N SER A 125 -22.13 -13.99 14.90
CA SER A 125 -20.71 -14.32 15.01
C SER A 125 -20.25 -15.27 13.89
N ILE A 126 -20.98 -16.34 13.66
CA ILE A 126 -20.68 -17.32 12.61
C ILE A 126 -20.69 -16.64 11.23
N CYS A 127 -21.72 -15.85 10.95
CA CYS A 127 -21.79 -15.06 9.71
C CYS A 127 -20.61 -14.11 9.56
N GLY A 128 -20.21 -13.40 10.61
CA GLY A 128 -19.06 -12.49 10.60
C GLY A 128 -17.77 -13.22 10.25
N ILE A 129 -17.52 -14.37 10.87
CA ILE A 129 -16.33 -15.19 10.60
C ILE A 129 -16.35 -15.73 9.16
N LEU A 130 -17.48 -16.26 8.69
CA LEU A 130 -17.61 -16.77 7.33
C LEU A 130 -17.36 -15.68 6.28
N LEU A 131 -17.98 -14.51 6.46
CA LEU A 131 -17.79 -13.38 5.53
C LEU A 131 -16.34 -12.90 5.54
N THR A 132 -15.69 -12.81 6.69
CA THR A 132 -14.27 -12.43 6.78
C THR A 132 -13.37 -13.45 6.07
N THR A 133 -13.65 -14.75 6.23
CA THR A 133 -12.88 -15.80 5.58
C THR A 133 -13.04 -15.74 4.06
N ILE A 134 -14.27 -15.60 3.57
CA ILE A 134 -14.53 -15.45 2.13
C ILE A 134 -13.84 -14.19 1.58
N ASN A 135 -13.95 -13.07 2.28
CA ASN A 135 -13.32 -11.82 1.88
C ASN A 135 -11.79 -11.95 1.79
N SER A 136 -11.17 -12.61 2.78
CA SER A 136 -9.73 -12.87 2.79
C SER A 136 -9.27 -13.77 1.62
N LEU A 137 -10.07 -14.78 1.26
CA LEU A 137 -9.78 -15.64 0.10
C LEU A 137 -9.90 -14.88 -1.22
N LEU A 138 -10.93 -14.04 -1.36
CA LEU A 138 -11.11 -13.18 -2.54
C LEU A 138 -9.96 -12.18 -2.66
N PHE A 139 -9.59 -11.52 -1.57
CA PHE A 139 -8.48 -10.58 -1.52
C PHE A 139 -7.17 -11.24 -1.97
N LYS A 140 -6.85 -12.43 -1.45
CA LYS A 140 -5.65 -13.17 -1.86
C LYS A 140 -5.64 -13.47 -3.36
N SER A 141 -6.77 -13.85 -3.92
CA SER A 141 -6.90 -14.12 -5.36
C SER A 141 -6.74 -12.86 -6.21
N CYS A 142 -7.28 -11.73 -5.76
CA CYS A 142 -7.11 -10.44 -6.42
C CYS A 142 -5.66 -9.95 -6.35
N LYS A 143 -5.01 -10.09 -5.20
CA LYS A 143 -3.60 -9.72 -5.01
C LYS A 143 -2.68 -10.47 -5.96
N LEU A 144 -2.86 -11.78 -6.13
CA LEU A 144 -2.07 -12.57 -7.08
C LEU A 144 -2.23 -12.11 -8.53
N LYS A 145 -3.43 -11.65 -8.91
CA LYS A 145 -3.68 -11.10 -10.25
C LYS A 145 -3.03 -9.73 -10.42
N GLU A 146 -3.09 -8.89 -9.39
CA GLU A 146 -2.45 -7.58 -9.35
C GLU A 146 -0.93 -7.70 -9.48
N GLU A 147 -0.29 -8.55 -8.69
CA GLU A 147 1.17 -8.80 -8.75
C GLU A 147 1.62 -9.27 -10.13
N ARG A 148 0.83 -10.15 -10.77
CA ARG A 148 1.11 -10.57 -12.14
C ARG A 148 0.97 -9.42 -13.15
N GLY A 149 -0.09 -8.62 -13.02
CA GLY A 149 -0.30 -7.43 -13.85
C GLY A 149 0.83 -6.43 -13.70
N LYS A 150 1.23 -6.13 -12.46
CA LYS A 150 2.35 -5.25 -12.11
C LYS A 150 3.68 -5.76 -12.69
N SER A 151 3.96 -7.06 -12.52
CA SER A 151 5.17 -7.69 -13.08
C SER A 151 5.20 -7.61 -14.60
N SER A 152 4.08 -7.87 -15.27
CA SER A 152 3.97 -7.77 -16.73
C SER A 152 4.15 -6.34 -17.22
N PHE A 153 3.59 -5.36 -16.51
CA PHE A 153 3.73 -3.93 -16.82
C PHE A 153 5.18 -3.46 -16.64
N LEU A 154 5.84 -3.87 -15.56
CA LEU A 154 7.25 -3.55 -15.33
C LEU A 154 8.16 -4.19 -16.39
N ALA A 155 7.90 -5.44 -16.76
CA ALA A 155 8.62 -6.12 -17.83
C ALA A 155 8.42 -5.42 -19.20
N TRP A 156 7.22 -4.97 -19.50
CA TRP A 156 6.94 -4.16 -20.69
C TRP A 156 7.69 -2.84 -20.66
N MET A 157 7.67 -2.12 -19.54
CA MET A 157 8.42 -0.87 -19.36
C MET A 157 9.92 -1.08 -19.60
N GLN A 158 10.48 -2.15 -19.03
CA GLN A 158 11.91 -2.45 -19.16
C GLN A 158 12.30 -2.86 -20.59
N SER A 159 11.43 -3.60 -21.29
CA SER A 159 11.76 -4.14 -22.62
C SER A 159 11.41 -3.21 -23.76
N ARG A 160 10.42 -2.34 -23.60
CA ARG A 160 9.93 -1.47 -24.68
C ARG A 160 10.15 0.01 -24.41
N LEU A 161 9.84 0.47 -23.21
CA LEU A 161 9.93 1.89 -22.89
C LEU A 161 11.38 2.34 -22.66
N LEU A 162 12.15 1.58 -21.89
CA LEU A 162 13.52 1.95 -21.54
C LEU A 162 14.46 2.09 -22.75
N PRO A 163 14.42 1.20 -23.76
CA PRO A 163 15.28 1.34 -24.96
C PRO A 163 14.93 2.53 -25.86
N GLU A 164 13.66 2.98 -25.84
CA GLU A 164 13.22 4.15 -26.64
C GLU A 164 13.52 5.49 -25.95
N LEU A 165 13.84 5.45 -24.67
CA LEU A 165 14.20 6.64 -23.91
C LEU A 165 15.71 6.90 -24.02
N PRO A 166 16.14 8.18 -24.07
CA PRO A 166 17.57 8.51 -24.14
C PRO A 166 18.30 7.89 -22.94
N SER A 167 19.07 6.85 -23.20
CA SER A 167 19.91 6.24 -22.18
C SER A 167 21.20 7.06 -22.06
N ASP A 168 21.40 7.64 -20.91
CA ASP A 168 22.51 8.53 -20.57
C ASP A 168 23.89 7.86 -20.59
N THR A 169 23.94 6.54 -20.71
CA THR A 169 25.21 5.81 -20.71
C THR A 169 26.09 6.25 -21.87
N SER A 170 25.51 6.51 -23.05
CA SER A 170 26.25 7.01 -24.21
C SER A 170 26.69 8.45 -24.02
N ASP A 171 25.84 9.33 -23.48
CA ASP A 171 26.17 10.74 -23.26
C ASP A 171 27.10 10.94 -22.08
N ALA A 172 26.95 10.19 -20.99
CA ALA A 172 27.89 10.18 -19.86
C ALA A 172 29.26 9.67 -20.30
N LEU A 173 29.30 8.60 -21.09
CA LEU A 173 30.54 8.06 -21.66
C LEU A 173 31.20 9.09 -22.58
N ASN A 174 30.45 9.76 -23.46
CA ASN A 174 30.95 10.81 -24.33
C ASN A 174 31.46 12.05 -23.57
N ARG A 175 30.81 12.41 -22.45
CA ARG A 175 31.31 13.47 -21.56
C ARG A 175 32.56 13.04 -20.83
N LEU A 176 32.61 11.80 -20.34
CA LEU A 176 33.80 11.23 -19.70
C LEU A 176 35.00 11.22 -20.68
N VAL A 177 34.79 10.75 -21.90
CA VAL A 177 35.83 10.73 -22.94
C VAL A 177 36.30 12.15 -23.27
N ARG A 178 35.39 13.13 -23.40
CA ARG A 178 35.76 14.54 -23.61
C ARG A 178 36.55 15.13 -22.46
N ASN A 179 36.13 14.83 -21.22
CA ASN A 179 36.83 15.32 -20.03
C ASN A 179 38.23 14.68 -19.91
N LEU A 180 38.35 13.37 -20.22
CA LEU A 180 39.63 12.68 -20.23
C LEU A 180 40.58 13.22 -21.28
N ASN A 181 40.07 13.53 -22.48
CA ASN A 181 40.86 14.14 -23.53
C ASN A 181 41.33 15.57 -23.16
N SER A 182 40.45 16.38 -22.55
CA SER A 182 40.79 17.69 -22.03
C SER A 182 41.83 17.62 -20.91
N PHE A 183 41.68 16.66 -19.98
CA PHE A 183 42.66 16.40 -18.93
C PHE A 183 44.01 16.00 -19.50
N ASN A 184 44.06 15.06 -20.44
CA ASN A 184 45.29 14.61 -21.07
C ASN A 184 46.00 15.79 -21.82
N SER A 185 45.25 16.63 -22.52
CA SER A 185 45.79 17.81 -23.19
C SER A 185 46.39 18.82 -22.20
N THR A 186 45.67 19.12 -21.12
CA THR A 186 46.13 20.02 -20.05
C THR A 186 47.36 19.45 -19.32
N PHE A 187 47.34 18.16 -19.04
CA PHE A 187 48.45 17.46 -18.37
C PHE A 187 49.72 17.45 -19.26
N ALA A 188 49.56 17.20 -20.55
CA ALA A 188 50.69 17.27 -21.51
C ALA A 188 51.26 18.69 -21.61
N GLY A 189 50.41 19.74 -21.63
CA GLY A 189 50.82 21.13 -21.58
C GLY A 189 51.60 21.48 -20.32
N ASN A 190 51.06 21.14 -19.17
CA ASN A 190 51.72 21.37 -17.87
C ASN A 190 53.06 20.66 -17.74
N THR A 191 53.15 19.43 -18.27
CA THR A 191 54.38 18.62 -18.27
C THR A 191 55.44 19.23 -19.18
N ALA A 192 55.04 19.79 -20.34
CA ALA A 192 55.94 20.48 -21.24
C ALA A 192 56.46 21.80 -20.64
N GLU A 193 55.59 22.56 -19.96
CA GLU A 193 55.94 23.78 -19.24
C GLU A 193 56.90 23.51 -18.07
N LEU A 194 56.63 22.45 -17.28
CA LEU A 194 57.54 22.01 -16.22
C LEU A 194 58.90 21.65 -16.78
N LYS A 195 58.98 20.89 -17.87
CA LYS A 195 60.22 20.54 -18.56
C LYS A 195 60.97 21.79 -19.01
N SER A 196 60.27 22.75 -19.60
CA SER A 196 60.85 24.05 -20.01
C SER A 196 61.42 24.83 -18.83
N THR A 197 60.71 24.86 -17.73
CA THR A 197 61.12 25.55 -16.50
C THR A 197 62.36 24.87 -15.87
N LEU A 198 62.37 23.55 -15.84
CA LEU A 198 63.53 22.78 -15.37
C LEU A 198 64.78 23.01 -16.21
N ILE A 199 64.65 23.12 -17.54
CA ILE A 199 65.76 23.48 -18.47
C ILE A 199 66.27 24.89 -18.16
N LYS A 200 65.37 25.86 -17.96
CA LYS A 200 65.74 27.25 -17.60
C LYS A 200 66.47 27.31 -16.26
N VAL A 201 66.01 26.61 -15.26
CA VAL A 201 66.64 26.54 -13.93
C VAL A 201 68.04 25.90 -14.05
N ASN A 202 68.14 24.79 -14.78
CA ASN A 202 69.42 24.11 -14.97
C ASN A 202 70.42 24.98 -15.75
N SER A 203 69.96 25.77 -16.75
CA SER A 203 70.81 26.71 -17.46
C SER A 203 71.26 27.91 -16.60
N ALA A 204 70.36 28.40 -15.71
CA ALA A 204 70.71 29.45 -14.76
C ALA A 204 71.73 28.99 -13.74
N TYR A 205 71.62 27.74 -13.23
CA TYR A 205 72.61 27.15 -12.36
C TYR A 205 74.02 27.01 -13.01
N LYS A 206 74.04 26.64 -14.31
CA LYS A 206 75.31 26.53 -15.07
C LYS A 206 75.99 27.85 -15.29
N ILE A 207 75.31 28.95 -15.29
CA ILE A 207 75.88 30.33 -15.45
C ILE A 207 76.45 30.84 -14.13
N GLN A 208 75.98 30.33 -13.00
CA GLN A 208 76.34 30.77 -11.64
C GLN A 208 77.52 29.96 -10.99
N SER A 209 77.90 28.85 -11.62
CA SER A 209 79.05 28.03 -11.26
C SER A 209 80.20 28.30 -12.23
#